data_3152a4baead7361bcd368d75f7670144
#
_entry.id   3152a4baead7361bcd368d75f7670144
#
_cell.length_a   1.000
_cell.length_b   1.000
_cell.length_c   1.000
_cell.angle_alpha   90.00
_cell.angle_beta   90.00
_cell.angle_gamma   90.00
#
_symmetry.space_group_name_H-M   'P 1'
#
loop_
_entity.id
_entity.type
_entity.pdbx_description
1 polymer ?
#
loop_
_entity_poly.entity_id
_entity_poly.type
_entity_poly.pdbx_seq_one_letter_code
_entity_poly.pdbx_strand_id
1 'polypeptide(L)'
;VSRISMLDRGVLYAVPHIRGGGEMGRAWYEQGHLLNKKHSFEDFIDATRVLQRAGLASPLRTVANGGSAGGLLMGAVANMAPECYAGVEADVPFVDALTSILDPSLPLTVTEWDEWGDPLHDADVYAYMKSYTPYENAPDSENDERTAVFPKIFITTSMNDTRVLYVEPMKWLARLQHAGVDAVAKIEVEAGHGGTSGRYKQWEEVSYENAWCLSM
;
A
#
# COMPACT_ATOMS: atom_id res chain seq x y z
N VAL A 1 20.33 6.11 2.40
CA VAL A 1 21.14 6.37 1.19
C VAL A 1 20.24 6.51 -0.02
N SER A 2 19.26 5.62 -0.25
CA SER A 2 18.32 5.65 -1.38
C SER A 2 17.58 6.99 -1.54
N ARG A 3 17.22 7.64 -0.43
CA ARG A 3 16.48 8.92 -0.42
C ARG A 3 17.30 10.14 -0.82
N ILE A 4 18.62 10.11 -0.65
CA ILE A 4 19.51 11.25 -0.96
C ILE A 4 19.37 11.65 -2.43
N SER A 5 19.33 10.67 -3.33
CA SER A 5 19.17 10.92 -4.77
C SER A 5 17.87 11.66 -5.10
N MET A 6 16.78 11.39 -4.37
CA MET A 6 15.49 12.08 -4.54
C MET A 6 15.56 13.51 -3.95
N LEU A 7 16.14 13.66 -2.76
CA LEU A 7 16.31 14.97 -2.11
C LEU A 7 17.16 15.90 -2.95
N ASP A 8 18.26 15.42 -3.54
CA ASP A 8 19.14 16.21 -4.44
C ASP A 8 18.40 16.69 -5.70
N ARG A 9 17.30 16.02 -6.07
CA ARG A 9 16.43 16.42 -7.18
C ARG A 9 15.26 17.32 -6.77
N GLY A 10 15.24 17.75 -5.51
CA GLY A 10 14.21 18.64 -4.97
C GLY A 10 12.92 17.95 -4.55
N VAL A 11 12.92 16.62 -4.40
CA VAL A 11 11.77 15.89 -3.86
C VAL A 11 11.70 16.10 -2.35
N LEU A 12 10.54 16.50 -1.85
CA LEU A 12 10.24 16.48 -0.43
C LEU A 12 9.85 15.06 -0.01
N TYR A 13 10.53 14.53 0.99
CA TYR A 13 10.22 13.20 1.54
C TYR A 13 9.57 13.36 2.91
N ALA A 14 8.35 12.83 3.07
CA ALA A 14 7.59 12.87 4.31
C ALA A 14 7.30 11.45 4.82
N VAL A 15 7.40 11.27 6.13
CA VAL A 15 7.02 10.02 6.82
C VAL A 15 6.02 10.38 7.90
N PRO A 16 4.73 10.20 7.67
CA PRO A 16 3.73 10.44 8.70
C PRO A 16 3.77 9.31 9.75
N HIS A 17 3.82 9.69 11.02
CA HIS A 17 3.72 8.76 12.15
C HIS A 17 2.25 8.54 12.48
N ILE A 18 1.61 7.69 11.72
CA ILE A 18 0.16 7.42 11.80
C ILE A 18 -0.20 6.54 12.99
N ARG A 19 -1.45 6.60 13.44
CA ARG A 19 -1.99 5.66 14.45
C ARG A 19 -1.85 4.22 13.94
N GLY A 20 -1.56 3.29 14.85
CA GLY A 20 -1.15 1.92 14.53
C GLY A 20 0.37 1.74 14.55
N GLY A 21 1.17 2.82 14.46
CA GLY A 21 2.61 2.81 14.71
C GLY A 21 2.94 2.92 16.21
N GLY A 22 4.20 2.68 16.54
CA GLY A 22 4.71 2.72 17.92
C GLY A 22 5.34 4.05 18.32
N GLU A 23 5.48 5.01 17.41
CA GLU A 23 6.28 6.22 17.60
C GLU A 23 5.75 7.13 18.73
N MET A 24 4.43 7.15 18.91
CA MET A 24 3.77 7.93 19.96
C MET A 24 3.35 7.05 21.16
N GLY A 25 3.89 5.84 21.26
CA GLY A 25 3.66 4.92 22.37
C GLY A 25 2.44 4.00 22.18
N ARG A 26 2.16 3.20 23.24
CA ARG A 26 1.18 2.11 23.19
C ARG A 26 -0.23 2.56 22.81
N ALA A 27 -0.70 3.67 23.36
CA ALA A 27 -2.03 4.19 23.06
C ALA A 27 -2.18 4.59 21.59
N TRP A 28 -1.10 5.05 20.95
CA TRP A 28 -1.06 5.38 19.53
C TRP A 28 -1.22 4.13 18.67
N TYR A 29 -0.52 3.06 19.01
CA TYR A 29 -0.65 1.75 18.38
C TYR A 29 -2.09 1.24 18.48
N GLU A 30 -2.68 1.22 19.67
CA GLU A 30 -4.02 0.69 19.91
C GLU A 30 -5.12 1.43 19.15
N GLN A 31 -4.92 2.73 18.88
CA GLN A 31 -5.87 3.52 18.09
C GLN A 31 -5.84 3.27 16.57
N GLY A 32 -4.90 2.49 16.08
CA GLY A 32 -4.83 2.05 14.68
C GLY A 32 -4.79 0.52 14.55
N HIS A 33 -5.29 -0.22 15.54
CA HIS A 33 -5.20 -1.66 15.68
C HIS A 33 -6.60 -2.29 15.67
N LEU A 34 -6.74 -3.50 15.14
CA LEU A 34 -8.02 -4.23 15.06
C LEU A 34 -9.13 -3.37 14.42
N LEU A 35 -10.27 -3.22 15.11
CA LEU A 35 -11.42 -2.43 14.64
C LEU A 35 -11.16 -0.91 14.56
N ASN A 36 -9.95 -0.45 14.90
CA ASN A 36 -9.51 0.93 14.73
C ASN A 36 -8.59 1.13 13.51
N LYS A 37 -8.34 0.08 12.71
CA LYS A 37 -7.36 0.09 11.60
C LYS A 37 -7.56 1.24 10.61
N LYS A 38 -8.78 1.66 10.34
CA LYS A 38 -9.07 2.77 9.42
C LYS A 38 -8.46 4.10 9.85
N HIS A 39 -8.22 4.30 11.14
CA HIS A 39 -7.54 5.52 11.61
C HIS A 39 -6.12 5.66 11.03
N SER A 40 -5.43 4.53 10.76
CA SER A 40 -4.13 4.58 10.07
C SER A 40 -4.23 5.17 8.67
N PHE A 41 -5.28 4.82 7.93
CA PHE A 41 -5.51 5.30 6.57
C PHE A 41 -5.93 6.78 6.57
N GLU A 42 -6.84 7.13 7.47
CA GLU A 42 -7.32 8.51 7.67
C GLU A 42 -6.17 9.45 8.04
N ASP A 43 -5.32 9.06 8.98
CA ASP A 43 -4.15 9.84 9.40
C ASP A 43 -3.17 10.07 8.24
N PHE A 44 -2.94 9.05 7.40
CA PHE A 44 -2.05 9.18 6.24
C PHE A 44 -2.64 10.15 5.20
N ILE A 45 -3.92 10.04 4.91
CA ILE A 45 -4.64 10.95 4.00
C ILE A 45 -4.62 12.38 4.56
N ASP A 46 -4.89 12.55 5.84
CA ASP A 46 -4.92 13.87 6.48
C ASP A 46 -3.53 14.52 6.50
N ALA A 47 -2.48 13.75 6.78
CA ALA A 47 -1.10 14.22 6.68
C ALA A 47 -0.77 14.69 5.24
N THR A 48 -1.20 13.93 4.23
CA THR A 48 -1.04 14.30 2.83
C THR A 48 -1.76 15.62 2.53
N ARG A 49 -3.01 15.75 2.94
CA ARG A 49 -3.81 16.97 2.75
C ARG A 49 -3.23 18.19 3.49
N VAL A 50 -2.64 17.98 4.66
CA VAL A 50 -1.93 19.05 5.39
C VAL A 50 -0.75 19.58 4.58
N LEU A 51 0.08 18.70 4.03
CA LEU A 51 1.22 19.10 3.19
C LEU A 51 0.76 19.83 1.92
N GLN A 52 -0.32 19.38 1.30
CA GLN A 52 -0.91 20.03 0.11
C GLN A 52 -1.48 21.41 0.44
N ARG A 53 -2.23 21.55 1.53
CA ARG A 53 -2.74 22.87 1.98
C ARG A 53 -1.64 23.85 2.36
N ALA A 54 -0.51 23.34 2.87
CA ALA A 54 0.66 24.14 3.19
C ALA A 54 1.48 24.56 1.95
N GLY A 55 1.11 24.10 0.75
CA GLY A 55 1.84 24.35 -0.49
C GLY A 55 3.18 23.60 -0.60
N LEU A 56 3.41 22.62 0.26
CA LEU A 56 4.61 21.77 0.26
C LEU A 56 4.50 20.58 -0.70
N ALA A 57 3.29 20.18 -1.05
CA ALA A 57 2.98 19.12 -1.98
C ALA A 57 1.85 19.52 -2.92
N SER A 58 1.70 18.78 -4.02
CA SER A 58 0.58 18.93 -4.97
C SER A 58 -0.01 17.56 -5.30
N PRO A 59 -1.33 17.41 -5.39
CA PRO A 59 -1.94 16.15 -5.83
C PRO A 59 -1.34 15.60 -7.13
N LEU A 60 -0.98 16.49 -8.06
CA LEU A 60 -0.42 16.14 -9.36
C LEU A 60 1.04 15.66 -9.31
N ARG A 61 1.68 15.68 -8.15
CA ARG A 61 3.08 15.27 -7.95
C ARG A 61 3.30 14.52 -6.63
N THR A 62 2.24 14.19 -5.91
CA THR A 62 2.35 13.41 -4.69
C THR A 62 2.36 11.93 -5.04
N VAL A 63 3.43 11.24 -4.69
CA VAL A 63 3.52 9.79 -4.74
C VAL A 63 3.48 9.24 -3.32
N ALA A 64 2.54 8.34 -3.05
CA ALA A 64 2.53 7.56 -1.82
C ALA A 64 3.30 6.25 -2.04
N ASN A 65 4.15 5.87 -1.07
CA ASN A 65 4.94 4.63 -1.14
C ASN A 65 4.81 3.84 0.16
N GLY A 66 4.67 2.53 0.04
CA GLY A 66 4.63 1.63 1.18
C GLY A 66 4.69 0.16 0.80
N GLY A 67 5.31 -0.64 1.68
CA GLY A 67 5.51 -2.07 1.43
C GLY A 67 4.81 -2.99 2.43
N SER A 68 4.50 -4.23 2.00
CA SER A 68 3.88 -5.25 2.86
C SER A 68 2.55 -4.77 3.47
N ALA A 69 2.44 -4.70 4.79
CA ALA A 69 1.30 -4.05 5.48
C ALA A 69 1.16 -2.55 5.09
N GLY A 70 2.30 -1.86 4.81
CA GLY A 70 2.28 -0.52 4.23
C GLY A 70 1.76 -0.51 2.79
N GLY A 71 1.88 -1.60 2.06
CA GLY A 71 1.24 -1.79 0.76
C GLY A 71 -0.29 -1.90 0.86
N LEU A 72 -0.81 -2.52 1.91
CA LEU A 72 -2.23 -2.46 2.24
C LEU A 72 -2.67 -1.01 2.48
N LEU A 73 -1.90 -0.25 3.29
CA LEU A 73 -2.14 1.18 3.50
C LEU A 73 -2.19 1.92 2.15
N MET A 74 -1.25 1.65 1.24
CA MET A 74 -1.21 2.28 -0.09
C MET A 74 -2.47 2.01 -0.92
N GLY A 75 -2.91 0.77 -0.98
CA GLY A 75 -4.14 0.42 -1.69
C GLY A 75 -5.39 1.00 -1.02
N ALA A 76 -5.43 1.03 0.32
CA ALA A 76 -6.55 1.62 1.07
C ALA A 76 -6.65 3.14 0.82
N VAL A 77 -5.55 3.90 0.90
CA VAL A 77 -5.59 5.35 0.66
C VAL A 77 -5.87 5.70 -0.80
N ALA A 78 -5.42 4.87 -1.76
CA ALA A 78 -5.78 5.02 -3.16
C ALA A 78 -7.29 4.86 -3.38
N ASN A 79 -7.95 3.92 -2.67
CA ASN A 79 -9.38 3.73 -2.74
C ASN A 79 -10.18 4.84 -2.03
N MET A 80 -9.67 5.35 -0.90
CA MET A 80 -10.38 6.30 -0.02
C MET A 80 -10.23 7.76 -0.44
N ALA A 81 -9.10 8.13 -1.05
CA ALA A 81 -8.77 9.50 -1.43
C ALA A 81 -7.92 9.54 -2.71
N PRO A 82 -8.41 8.96 -3.82
CA PRO A 82 -7.65 8.85 -5.06
C PRO A 82 -7.17 10.21 -5.57
N GLU A 83 -7.93 11.26 -5.36
CA GLU A 83 -7.64 12.62 -5.78
C GLU A 83 -6.40 13.25 -5.12
N CYS A 84 -5.89 12.64 -4.05
CA CYS A 84 -4.74 13.16 -3.31
C CYS A 84 -3.39 12.80 -3.95
N TYR A 85 -3.36 11.83 -4.88
CA TYR A 85 -2.11 11.21 -5.33
C TYR A 85 -2.02 11.19 -6.87
N ALA A 86 -0.84 11.56 -7.40
CA ALA A 86 -0.50 11.34 -8.80
C ALA A 86 -0.14 9.87 -9.05
N GLY A 87 0.52 9.25 -8.08
CA GLY A 87 0.92 7.87 -8.15
C GLY A 87 0.96 7.20 -6.78
N VAL A 88 0.86 5.87 -6.78
CA VAL A 88 1.03 5.01 -5.62
C VAL A 88 1.98 3.89 -5.98
N GLU A 89 3.05 3.78 -5.22
CA GLU A 89 4.03 2.70 -5.29
C GLU A 89 3.78 1.74 -4.15
N ALA A 90 3.48 0.49 -4.48
CA ALA A 90 3.11 -0.56 -3.54
C ALA A 90 4.08 -1.73 -3.65
N ASP A 91 4.94 -1.90 -2.64
CA ASP A 91 5.99 -2.91 -2.63
C ASP A 91 5.54 -4.16 -1.89
N VAL A 92 5.60 -5.33 -2.57
CA VAL A 92 5.15 -6.61 -2.02
C VAL A 92 3.85 -6.47 -1.21
N PRO A 93 2.80 -5.83 -1.78
CA PRO A 93 1.71 -5.26 -1.00
C PRO A 93 0.69 -6.31 -0.55
N PHE A 94 0.27 -6.20 0.71
CA PHE A 94 -0.75 -7.05 1.33
C PHE A 94 -2.17 -6.55 0.96
N VAL A 95 -2.55 -6.71 -0.30
CA VAL A 95 -3.75 -6.05 -0.87
C VAL A 95 -4.99 -6.94 -0.95
N ASP A 96 -4.84 -8.26 -0.85
CA ASP A 96 -5.95 -9.23 -0.76
C ASP A 96 -6.05 -9.80 0.67
N ALA A 97 -5.84 -8.92 1.64
CA ALA A 97 -5.68 -9.26 3.04
C ALA A 97 -6.87 -10.04 3.61
N LEU A 98 -8.10 -9.72 3.22
CA LEU A 98 -9.27 -10.44 3.68
C LEU A 98 -9.22 -11.93 3.27
N THR A 99 -8.85 -12.23 2.03
CA THR A 99 -8.70 -13.62 1.56
C THR A 99 -7.59 -14.34 2.33
N SER A 100 -6.43 -13.71 2.50
CA SER A 100 -5.29 -14.33 3.18
C SER A 100 -5.55 -14.56 4.67
N ILE A 101 -6.19 -13.61 5.36
CA ILE A 101 -6.50 -13.75 6.80
C ILE A 101 -7.65 -14.72 7.07
N LEU A 102 -8.42 -15.11 6.06
CA LEU A 102 -9.41 -16.19 6.13
C LEU A 102 -8.81 -17.60 5.99
N ASP A 103 -7.56 -17.72 5.54
CA ASP A 103 -6.91 -19.00 5.32
C ASP A 103 -5.89 -19.34 6.44
N PRO A 104 -6.27 -20.13 7.47
CA PRO A 104 -5.39 -20.47 8.58
C PRO A 104 -4.24 -21.41 8.18
N SER A 105 -4.21 -21.92 6.95
CA SER A 105 -3.10 -22.73 6.43
C SER A 105 -1.90 -21.90 5.99
N LEU A 106 -2.07 -20.60 5.78
CA LEU A 106 -0.98 -19.70 5.44
C LEU A 106 -0.10 -19.40 6.67
N PRO A 107 1.23 -19.26 6.49
CA PRO A 107 2.19 -19.22 7.61
C PRO A 107 1.96 -18.10 8.64
N LEU A 108 1.42 -16.95 8.23
CA LEU A 108 1.27 -15.78 9.09
C LEU A 108 -0.16 -15.58 9.61
N THR A 109 -1.17 -16.16 8.96
CA THR A 109 -2.58 -15.86 9.22
C THR A 109 -2.97 -15.89 10.69
N VAL A 110 -2.75 -17.05 11.34
CA VAL A 110 -3.18 -17.22 12.75
C VAL A 110 -2.46 -16.26 13.70
N THR A 111 -1.18 -15.99 13.46
CA THR A 111 -0.40 -15.05 14.28
C THR A 111 -0.78 -13.59 14.03
N GLU A 112 -1.30 -13.28 12.87
CA GLU A 112 -1.70 -11.92 12.50
C GLU A 112 -3.16 -11.60 12.86
N TRP A 113 -3.95 -12.55 13.35
CA TRP A 113 -5.26 -12.26 13.90
C TRP A 113 -5.20 -11.27 15.08
N ASP A 114 -4.09 -11.25 15.82
CA ASP A 114 -3.85 -10.26 16.87
C ASP A 114 -3.75 -8.82 16.31
N GLU A 115 -3.33 -8.67 15.06
CA GLU A 115 -3.17 -7.34 14.42
C GLU A 115 -4.43 -6.92 13.63
N TRP A 116 -4.97 -7.84 12.82
CA TRP A 116 -6.07 -7.53 11.88
C TRP A 116 -7.43 -7.89 12.43
N GLY A 117 -7.50 -8.82 13.37
CA GLY A 117 -8.70 -9.51 13.82
C GLY A 117 -8.88 -10.86 13.16
N ASP A 118 -9.80 -11.65 13.66
CA ASP A 118 -10.15 -13.00 13.18
C ASP A 118 -11.44 -12.98 12.36
N PRO A 119 -11.38 -12.74 11.04
CA PRO A 119 -12.56 -12.69 10.19
C PRO A 119 -13.16 -14.08 9.91
N LEU A 120 -12.43 -15.14 10.22
CA LEU A 120 -12.91 -16.51 10.03
C LEU A 120 -13.97 -16.91 11.07
N HIS A 121 -13.83 -16.41 12.29
CA HIS A 121 -14.70 -16.76 13.43
C HIS A 121 -15.57 -15.59 13.91
N ASP A 122 -15.35 -14.36 13.41
CA ASP A 122 -16.10 -13.15 13.79
C ASP A 122 -16.61 -12.41 12.55
N ALA A 123 -17.94 -12.38 12.38
CA ALA A 123 -18.60 -11.74 11.27
C ALA A 123 -18.47 -10.21 11.26
N ASP A 124 -18.33 -9.57 12.42
CA ASP A 124 -18.13 -8.12 12.52
C ASP A 124 -16.72 -7.75 12.08
N VAL A 125 -15.71 -8.55 12.46
CA VAL A 125 -14.34 -8.42 11.98
C VAL A 125 -14.29 -8.62 10.47
N TYR A 126 -14.96 -9.64 9.93
CA TYR A 126 -15.05 -9.86 8.49
C TYR A 126 -15.62 -8.63 7.77
N ALA A 127 -16.75 -8.13 8.23
CA ALA A 127 -17.41 -6.96 7.63
C ALA A 127 -16.52 -5.71 7.70
N TYR A 128 -15.82 -5.51 8.83
CA TYR A 128 -14.91 -4.41 9.02
C TYR A 128 -13.70 -4.51 8.08
N MET A 129 -13.02 -5.66 8.01
CA MET A 129 -11.90 -5.88 7.10
C MET A 129 -12.31 -5.69 5.65
N LYS A 130 -13.44 -6.27 5.23
CA LYS A 130 -13.98 -6.10 3.88
C LYS A 130 -14.17 -4.64 3.51
N SER A 131 -14.48 -3.77 4.48
CA SER A 131 -14.77 -2.36 4.23
C SER A 131 -13.53 -1.49 3.95
N TYR A 132 -12.30 -2.05 4.07
CA TYR A 132 -11.07 -1.30 3.81
C TYR A 132 -10.03 -2.07 2.99
N THR A 133 -10.13 -3.39 2.88
CA THR A 133 -9.14 -4.19 2.15
C THR A 133 -9.05 -3.74 0.70
N PRO A 134 -7.86 -3.48 0.18
CA PRO A 134 -7.67 -2.85 -1.13
C PRO A 134 -8.34 -3.57 -2.28
N TYR A 135 -8.21 -4.89 -2.35
CA TYR A 135 -8.77 -5.68 -3.44
C TYR A 135 -10.29 -5.58 -3.51
N GLU A 136 -11.00 -5.72 -2.40
CA GLU A 136 -12.46 -5.66 -2.35
C GLU A 136 -13.02 -4.28 -2.70
N ASN A 137 -12.26 -3.21 -2.41
CA ASN A 137 -12.69 -1.82 -2.57
C ASN A 137 -12.09 -1.13 -3.80
N ALA A 138 -11.25 -1.82 -4.60
CA ALA A 138 -10.74 -1.27 -5.85
C ALA A 138 -11.88 -0.97 -6.83
N PRO A 139 -11.70 0.00 -7.74
CA PRO A 139 -12.62 0.19 -8.87
C PRO A 139 -12.84 -1.13 -9.59
N ASP A 140 -14.07 -1.38 -10.05
CA ASP A 140 -14.45 -2.65 -10.68
C ASP A 140 -14.84 -2.50 -12.15
N SER A 141 -14.95 -1.27 -12.65
CA SER A 141 -15.30 -0.98 -14.03
C SER A 141 -14.80 0.40 -14.46
N GLU A 142 -14.71 0.63 -15.77
CA GLU A 142 -14.39 1.93 -16.36
C GLU A 142 -15.43 3.02 -16.03
N ASN A 143 -16.63 2.61 -15.60
CA ASN A 143 -17.72 3.51 -15.23
C ASN A 143 -17.70 3.88 -13.72
N ASP A 144 -16.78 3.33 -12.93
CA ASP A 144 -16.59 3.75 -11.55
C ASP A 144 -16.05 5.20 -11.56
N GLU A 145 -16.77 6.11 -10.89
CA GLU A 145 -16.41 7.54 -10.86
C GLU A 145 -15.00 7.79 -10.36
N ARG A 146 -14.44 6.88 -9.53
CA ARG A 146 -13.09 6.96 -9.00
C ARG A 146 -12.03 6.70 -10.07
N THR A 147 -12.33 5.90 -11.08
CA THR A 147 -11.37 5.52 -12.13
C THR A 147 -10.75 6.74 -12.81
N ALA A 148 -11.53 7.78 -13.06
CA ALA A 148 -11.07 9.00 -13.73
C ALA A 148 -10.05 9.82 -12.92
N VAL A 149 -10.01 9.64 -11.60
CA VAL A 149 -9.12 10.36 -10.67
C VAL A 149 -8.21 9.42 -9.90
N PHE A 150 -8.23 8.12 -10.25
CA PHE A 150 -7.41 7.14 -9.56
C PHE A 150 -5.93 7.37 -9.88
N PRO A 151 -5.03 7.27 -8.88
CA PRO A 151 -3.61 7.44 -9.12
C PRO A 151 -3.07 6.35 -10.05
N LYS A 152 -1.96 6.63 -10.72
CA LYS A 152 -1.19 5.57 -11.37
C LYS A 152 -0.64 4.63 -10.32
N ILE A 153 -0.65 3.34 -10.59
CA ILE A 153 -0.22 2.32 -9.63
C ILE A 153 1.03 1.61 -10.15
N PHE A 154 2.07 1.60 -9.34
CA PHE A 154 3.25 0.78 -9.56
C PHE A 154 3.37 -0.25 -8.45
N ILE A 155 3.46 -1.51 -8.83
CA ILE A 155 3.55 -2.64 -7.92
C ILE A 155 4.90 -3.31 -8.09
N THR A 156 5.60 -3.58 -7.00
CA THR A 156 6.70 -4.55 -7.00
C THR A 156 6.27 -5.82 -6.26
N THR A 157 6.65 -6.99 -6.75
CA THR A 157 6.35 -8.26 -6.09
C THR A 157 7.39 -9.32 -6.45
N SER A 158 7.43 -10.41 -5.71
CA SER A 158 8.38 -11.50 -5.91
C SER A 158 7.70 -12.87 -5.90
N MET A 159 8.04 -13.71 -6.87
CA MET A 159 7.43 -15.05 -7.01
C MET A 159 7.71 -15.99 -5.82
N ASN A 160 8.82 -15.77 -5.11
CA ASN A 160 9.22 -16.58 -3.95
C ASN A 160 8.89 -15.90 -2.62
N ASP A 161 7.98 -14.91 -2.63
CA ASP A 161 7.51 -14.29 -1.40
C ASP A 161 6.61 -15.26 -0.62
N THR A 162 7.04 -15.60 0.59
CA THR A 162 6.34 -16.51 1.51
C THR A 162 5.55 -15.80 2.58
N ARG A 163 5.61 -14.46 2.65
CA ARG A 163 4.87 -13.64 3.61
C ARG A 163 3.62 -13.05 3.00
N VAL A 164 3.79 -12.40 1.84
CA VAL A 164 2.69 -11.89 1.02
C VAL A 164 2.77 -12.58 -0.32
N LEU A 165 1.84 -13.47 -0.59
CA LEU A 165 1.85 -14.25 -1.81
C LEU A 165 1.72 -13.34 -3.03
N TYR A 166 2.59 -13.52 -4.04
CA TYR A 166 2.59 -12.72 -5.26
C TYR A 166 1.23 -12.72 -5.99
N VAL A 167 0.39 -13.70 -5.71
CA VAL A 167 -0.97 -13.77 -6.28
C VAL A 167 -1.85 -12.59 -5.84
N GLU A 168 -1.64 -12.05 -4.63
CA GLU A 168 -2.41 -10.91 -4.12
C GLU A 168 -2.22 -9.65 -4.98
N PRO A 169 -1.00 -9.13 -5.14
CA PRO A 169 -0.77 -7.99 -6.01
C PRO A 169 -1.14 -8.26 -7.46
N MET A 170 -1.01 -9.49 -7.96
CA MET A 170 -1.39 -9.82 -9.34
C MET A 170 -2.91 -9.80 -9.56
N LYS A 171 -3.69 -10.28 -8.59
CA LYS A 171 -5.15 -10.14 -8.61
C LYS A 171 -5.57 -8.68 -8.58
N TRP A 172 -4.94 -7.89 -7.72
CA TRP A 172 -5.21 -6.46 -7.61
C TRP A 172 -4.86 -5.71 -8.89
N LEU A 173 -3.69 -5.98 -9.48
CA LEU A 173 -3.28 -5.44 -10.80
C LEU A 173 -4.32 -5.73 -11.88
N ALA A 174 -4.74 -7.00 -11.99
CA ALA A 174 -5.71 -7.40 -13.01
C ALA A 174 -7.06 -6.68 -12.83
N ARG A 175 -7.52 -6.49 -11.59
CA ARG A 175 -8.75 -5.76 -11.29
C ARG A 175 -8.64 -4.28 -11.65
N LEU A 176 -7.53 -3.63 -11.28
CA LEU A 176 -7.26 -2.23 -11.61
C LEU A 176 -7.20 -2.00 -13.12
N GLN A 177 -6.47 -2.85 -13.85
CA GLN A 177 -6.39 -2.79 -15.31
C GLN A 177 -7.73 -3.04 -15.98
N HIS A 178 -8.53 -3.98 -15.46
CA HIS A 178 -9.90 -4.21 -15.95
C HIS A 178 -10.80 -2.97 -15.79
N ALA A 179 -10.59 -2.22 -14.72
CA ALA A 179 -11.29 -0.96 -14.48
C ALA A 179 -10.73 0.23 -15.28
N GLY A 180 -9.69 0.04 -16.09
CA GLY A 180 -9.08 1.11 -16.88
C GLY A 180 -8.07 1.98 -16.11
N VAL A 181 -7.67 1.57 -14.91
CA VAL A 181 -6.63 2.27 -14.14
C VAL A 181 -5.25 2.01 -14.76
N ASP A 182 -4.42 3.06 -14.85
CA ASP A 182 -3.02 2.95 -15.27
C ASP A 182 -2.19 2.26 -14.17
N ALA A 183 -2.09 0.94 -14.27
CA ALA A 183 -1.42 0.09 -13.28
C ALA A 183 -0.43 -0.86 -13.96
N VAL A 184 0.78 -0.92 -13.40
CA VAL A 184 1.88 -1.78 -13.87
C VAL A 184 2.53 -2.52 -12.70
N ALA A 185 3.13 -3.67 -12.98
CA ALA A 185 3.87 -4.42 -12.00
C ALA A 185 5.25 -4.84 -12.50
N LYS A 186 6.23 -4.80 -11.59
CA LYS A 186 7.55 -5.43 -11.76
C LYS A 186 7.60 -6.67 -10.88
N ILE A 187 7.82 -7.83 -11.50
CA ILE A 187 7.84 -9.12 -10.81
C ILE A 187 9.27 -9.63 -10.76
N GLU A 188 9.80 -9.84 -9.56
CA GLU A 188 11.09 -10.48 -9.35
C GLU A 188 10.90 -12.00 -9.23
N VAL A 189 11.65 -12.77 -10.02
CA VAL A 189 11.46 -14.23 -10.12
C VAL A 189 12.38 -15.04 -9.19
N GLU A 190 13.46 -14.43 -8.70
CA GLU A 190 14.46 -15.12 -7.89
C GLU A 190 14.46 -14.70 -6.42
N ALA A 191 13.86 -13.55 -6.09
CA ALA A 191 13.85 -13.00 -4.75
C ALA A 191 12.63 -13.43 -3.91
N GLY A 192 12.70 -13.19 -2.60
CA GLY A 192 11.59 -13.31 -1.66
C GLY A 192 11.08 -11.94 -1.22
N HIS A 193 10.40 -11.88 -0.05
CA HIS A 193 9.76 -10.67 0.50
C HIS A 193 10.67 -9.45 0.65
N GLY A 194 11.97 -9.67 0.86
CA GLY A 194 12.95 -8.60 1.03
C GLY A 194 13.60 -8.08 -0.25
N GLY A 195 13.11 -8.48 -1.44
CA GLY A 195 13.70 -8.11 -2.72
C GLY A 195 14.99 -8.91 -3.04
N THR A 196 15.71 -8.47 -4.06
CA THR A 196 16.93 -9.14 -4.49
C THR A 196 18.07 -8.99 -3.49
N SER A 197 18.87 -10.05 -3.33
CA SER A 197 20.07 -9.99 -2.51
C SER A 197 21.25 -9.40 -3.32
N GLY A 198 22.05 -8.59 -2.64
CA GLY A 198 23.24 -7.97 -3.22
C GLY A 198 23.07 -6.47 -3.44
N ARG A 199 24.07 -5.71 -2.99
CA ARG A 199 24.06 -4.23 -2.94
C ARG A 199 23.72 -3.57 -4.28
N TYR A 200 24.32 -4.04 -5.36
CA TYR A 200 24.15 -3.42 -6.68
C TYR A 200 22.79 -3.73 -7.27
N LYS A 201 22.26 -4.93 -7.10
CA LYS A 201 20.90 -5.29 -7.53
C LYS A 201 19.85 -4.47 -6.79
N GLN A 202 20.00 -4.28 -5.47
CA GLN A 202 19.12 -3.39 -4.70
C GLN A 202 19.16 -1.94 -5.21
N TRP A 203 20.33 -1.44 -5.62
CA TRP A 203 20.43 -0.09 -6.17
C TRP A 203 19.75 0.03 -7.53
N GLU A 204 19.80 -1.01 -8.35
CA GLU A 204 19.07 -1.06 -9.62
C GLU A 204 17.55 -1.04 -9.37
N GLU A 205 17.05 -1.81 -8.41
CA GLU A 205 15.64 -1.81 -8.01
C GLU A 205 15.20 -0.42 -7.54
N VAL A 206 15.87 0.13 -6.53
CA VAL A 206 15.58 1.47 -6.00
C VAL A 206 15.70 2.56 -7.09
N SER A 207 16.62 2.41 -8.04
CA SER A 207 16.76 3.37 -9.13
C SER A 207 15.57 3.31 -10.08
N TYR A 208 15.02 2.13 -10.31
CA TYR A 208 13.84 1.95 -11.13
C TYR A 208 12.60 2.55 -10.45
N GLU A 209 12.41 2.28 -9.17
CA GLU A 209 11.35 2.84 -8.34
C GLU A 209 11.40 4.37 -8.30
N ASN A 210 12.59 4.93 -7.99
CA ASN A 210 12.82 6.37 -8.01
C ASN A 210 12.54 6.99 -9.38
N ALA A 211 12.91 6.32 -10.47
CA ALA A 211 12.66 6.80 -11.83
C ALA A 211 11.15 6.85 -12.13
N TRP A 212 10.40 5.85 -11.68
CA TRP A 212 8.96 5.86 -11.82
C TRP A 212 8.34 7.02 -11.00
N CYS A 213 8.73 7.19 -9.73
CA CYS A 213 8.27 8.31 -8.91
C CYS A 213 8.54 9.67 -9.57
N LEU A 214 9.72 9.84 -10.17
CA LEU A 214 10.12 11.10 -10.84
C LEU A 214 9.40 11.34 -12.17
N SER A 215 8.72 10.34 -12.71
CA SER A 215 7.93 10.47 -13.94
C SER A 215 6.51 11.02 -13.70
N MET A 216 6.12 11.17 -12.42
CA MET A 216 4.86 11.80 -12.00
C MET A 216 5.06 13.32 -11.95
#